data_5af0d11cd780699617fa21b4800d08fd
#
_entry.id   5af0d11cd780699617fa21b4800d08fd
#
_cell.length_a   1.000
_cell.length_b   1.000
_cell.length_c   1.000
_cell.angle_alpha   90.00
_cell.angle_beta   90.00
_cell.angle_gamma   90.00
#
_symmetry.space_group_name_H-M   'P 1'
#
loop_
_entity.id
_entity.type
_entity.pdbx_description
1 polymer ?
#
loop_
_entity_poly.entity_id
_entity_poly.type
_entity_poly.pdbx_seq_one_letter_code
_entity_poly.pdbx_strand_id
1 'polypeptide(L)'
;MIDLLLATRNAHKMREIQEILGSDFAVRDLRAYPKIDDTDESGASFDENATLKALAASRKLPGFVVADDSGLEVDALGGAPGIYSARYAGANATENEKINKLLRELAQVGVVDDVRRARFRCVVALARNGNLLETFEGIVEGTITDEPRGNRGFGYDPIFIPQGFEQTFGELPAEVKNTISHRAKTIRRLALKLRQLQPDD
;
A
#
# COMPACT_ATOMS: atom_id res chain seq x y z
N MET A 1 -10.60 -22.74 0.30
CA MET A 1 -9.61 -21.73 0.76
C MET A 1 -8.74 -21.39 -0.44
N ILE A 2 -8.62 -20.11 -0.80
CA ILE A 2 -7.85 -19.65 -1.97
C ILE A 2 -6.41 -19.38 -1.54
N ASP A 3 -5.45 -20.08 -2.15
CA ASP A 3 -4.02 -19.83 -1.92
C ASP A 3 -3.57 -18.57 -2.67
N LEU A 4 -2.94 -17.64 -1.96
CA LEU A 4 -2.46 -16.38 -2.49
C LEU A 4 -1.04 -16.08 -2.02
N LEU A 5 -0.16 -15.75 -2.96
CA LEU A 5 1.18 -15.28 -2.66
C LEU A 5 1.27 -13.77 -2.81
N LEU A 6 1.72 -13.08 -1.76
CA LEU A 6 2.07 -11.67 -1.82
C LEU A 6 3.54 -11.49 -2.18
N ALA A 7 3.82 -10.82 -3.29
CA ALA A 7 5.18 -10.47 -3.71
C ALA A 7 5.72 -9.28 -2.89
N THR A 8 5.84 -9.47 -1.58
CA THR A 8 6.34 -8.48 -0.62
C THR A 8 7.08 -9.16 0.54
N ARG A 9 8.01 -8.45 1.18
CA ARG A 9 8.62 -8.83 2.47
C ARG A 9 8.15 -7.92 3.61
N ASN A 10 7.29 -6.94 3.30
CA ASN A 10 6.77 -6.01 4.30
C ASN A 10 5.71 -6.69 5.18
N ALA A 11 6.07 -6.92 6.45
CA ALA A 11 5.22 -7.58 7.42
C ALA A 11 3.92 -6.81 7.74
N HIS A 12 3.95 -5.47 7.68
CA HIS A 12 2.76 -4.65 7.91
C HIS A 12 1.76 -4.80 6.78
N LYS A 13 2.21 -4.76 5.51
CA LYS A 13 1.36 -5.00 4.35
C LYS A 13 0.75 -6.39 4.38
N MET A 14 1.57 -7.41 4.68
CA MET A 14 1.09 -8.79 4.80
C MET A 14 -0.03 -8.92 5.84
N ARG A 15 0.15 -8.33 7.03
CA ARG A 15 -0.85 -8.37 8.09
C ARG A 15 -2.16 -7.70 7.69
N GLU A 16 -2.11 -6.47 7.20
CA GLU A 16 -3.30 -5.74 6.74
C GLU A 16 -4.05 -6.51 5.65
N ILE A 17 -3.35 -7.04 4.66
CA ILE A 17 -3.96 -7.79 3.56
C ILE A 17 -4.64 -9.07 4.07
N GLN A 18 -3.98 -9.82 4.96
CA GLN A 18 -4.57 -11.02 5.57
C GLN A 18 -5.82 -10.67 6.40
N GLU A 19 -5.78 -9.60 7.18
CA GLU A 19 -6.93 -9.14 7.97
C GLU A 19 -8.12 -8.73 7.07
N ILE A 20 -7.86 -8.03 5.96
CA ILE A 20 -8.90 -7.61 5.01
C ILE A 20 -9.51 -8.80 4.26
N LEU A 21 -8.69 -9.77 3.85
CA LEU A 21 -9.11 -10.95 3.11
C LEU A 21 -9.88 -11.97 3.99
N GLY A 22 -9.54 -12.04 5.28
CA GLY A 22 -10.14 -13.00 6.21
C GLY A 22 -9.70 -14.44 5.99
N SER A 23 -10.46 -15.39 6.56
CA SER A 23 -10.12 -16.81 6.61
C SER A 23 -10.35 -17.58 5.31
N ASP A 24 -11.06 -17.01 4.34
CA ASP A 24 -11.28 -17.65 3.03
C ASP A 24 -10.00 -17.76 2.20
N PHE A 25 -8.96 -17.01 2.57
CA PHE A 25 -7.71 -16.91 1.85
C PHE A 25 -6.52 -17.37 2.72
N ALA A 26 -5.70 -18.25 2.16
CA ALA A 26 -4.41 -18.63 2.72
C ALA A 26 -3.32 -17.76 2.09
N VAL A 27 -2.88 -16.73 2.81
CA VAL A 27 -1.91 -15.74 2.30
C VAL A 27 -0.51 -16.10 2.77
N ARG A 28 0.44 -16.18 1.83
CA ARG A 28 1.88 -16.32 2.07
C ARG A 28 2.61 -15.13 1.45
N ASP A 29 3.82 -14.84 1.89
CA ASP A 29 4.65 -13.77 1.33
C ASP A 29 6.07 -14.25 0.98
N LEU A 30 6.90 -13.35 0.42
CA LEU A 30 8.27 -13.68 -0.01
C LEU A 30 9.23 -14.00 1.14
N ARG A 31 8.86 -13.79 2.41
CA ARG A 31 9.68 -14.23 3.55
C ARG A 31 9.76 -15.76 3.62
N ALA A 32 8.75 -16.47 3.12
CA ALA A 32 8.76 -17.92 2.97
C ALA A 32 9.67 -18.40 1.80
N TYR A 33 10.14 -17.49 0.96
CA TYR A 33 10.93 -17.80 -0.23
C TYR A 33 12.23 -16.97 -0.30
N PRO A 34 13.19 -17.24 0.60
CA PRO A 34 14.40 -16.40 0.75
C PRO A 34 15.33 -16.39 -0.47
N LYS A 35 15.18 -17.36 -1.38
CA LYS A 35 15.97 -17.46 -2.60
C LYS A 35 15.41 -16.59 -3.76
N ILE A 36 14.27 -15.96 -3.57
CA ILE A 36 13.69 -15.05 -4.57
C ILE A 36 14.15 -13.64 -4.22
N ASP A 37 14.91 -13.03 -5.12
CA ASP A 37 15.35 -11.66 -4.97
C ASP A 37 14.17 -10.70 -5.02
N ASP A 38 14.30 -9.56 -4.33
CA ASP A 38 13.36 -8.46 -4.45
C ASP A 38 13.42 -7.89 -5.87
N THR A 39 12.27 -7.53 -6.39
CA THR A 39 12.17 -6.92 -7.71
C THR A 39 12.49 -5.44 -7.61
N ASP A 40 13.36 -4.94 -8.50
CA ASP A 40 13.66 -3.53 -8.59
C ASP A 40 12.40 -2.73 -8.99
N GLU A 41 12.10 -1.70 -8.21
CA GLU A 41 10.98 -0.76 -8.44
C GLU A 41 11.46 0.36 -9.38
N SER A 42 11.71 0.01 -10.64
CA SER A 42 12.19 0.93 -11.69
C SER A 42 11.05 1.59 -12.49
N GLY A 43 9.81 1.28 -12.19
CA GLY A 43 8.64 1.85 -12.83
C GLY A 43 8.42 3.32 -12.46
N ALA A 44 7.78 4.07 -13.37
CA ALA A 44 7.45 5.48 -13.20
C ALA A 44 6.08 5.70 -12.52
N SER A 45 5.35 4.62 -12.20
CA SER A 45 4.04 4.67 -11.56
C SER A 45 3.84 3.51 -10.58
N PHE A 46 2.83 3.64 -9.70
CA PHE A 46 2.42 2.54 -8.81
C PHE A 46 1.97 1.31 -9.60
N ASP A 47 1.29 1.51 -10.73
CA ASP A 47 0.81 0.43 -11.60
C ASP A 47 1.98 -0.36 -12.19
N GLU A 48 2.97 0.34 -12.76
CA GLU A 48 4.17 -0.28 -13.31
C GLU A 48 4.94 -1.05 -12.23
N ASN A 49 5.16 -0.47 -11.06
CA ASN A 49 5.89 -1.12 -9.98
C ASN A 49 5.15 -2.36 -9.45
N ALA A 50 3.83 -2.27 -9.22
CA ALA A 50 3.03 -3.41 -8.82
C ALA A 50 3.07 -4.53 -9.87
N THR A 51 2.94 -4.18 -11.15
CA THR A 51 3.00 -5.12 -12.28
C THR A 51 4.35 -5.81 -12.37
N LEU A 52 5.46 -5.06 -12.33
CA LEU A 52 6.82 -5.61 -12.36
C LEU A 52 7.03 -6.64 -11.23
N LYS A 53 6.65 -6.29 -10.00
CA LYS A 53 6.76 -7.18 -8.84
C LYS A 53 5.92 -8.46 -9.00
N ALA A 54 4.66 -8.33 -9.42
CA ALA A 54 3.77 -9.46 -9.59
C ALA A 54 4.26 -10.42 -10.69
N LEU A 55 4.66 -9.90 -11.85
CA LEU A 55 5.18 -10.70 -12.96
C LEU A 55 6.48 -11.42 -12.61
N ALA A 56 7.43 -10.71 -11.95
CA ALA A 56 8.71 -11.30 -11.56
C ALA A 56 8.52 -12.48 -10.61
N ALA A 57 7.66 -12.34 -9.61
CA ALA A 57 7.37 -13.40 -8.65
C ALA A 57 6.56 -14.55 -9.30
N SER A 58 5.57 -14.27 -10.15
CA SER A 58 4.71 -15.28 -10.76
C SER A 58 5.41 -16.15 -11.83
N ARG A 59 6.55 -15.71 -12.35
CA ARG A 59 7.42 -16.54 -13.21
C ARG A 59 8.18 -17.59 -12.43
N LYS A 60 8.41 -17.36 -11.14
CA LYS A 60 9.20 -18.23 -10.25
C LYS A 60 8.34 -19.09 -9.33
N LEU A 61 7.11 -18.65 -9.04
CA LEU A 61 6.22 -19.29 -8.07
C LEU A 61 4.87 -19.62 -8.72
N PRO A 62 4.32 -20.83 -8.46
CA PRO A 62 3.03 -21.24 -9.01
C PRO A 62 1.87 -20.57 -8.28
N GLY A 63 0.68 -20.61 -8.89
CA GLY A 63 -0.56 -20.11 -8.31
C GLY A 63 -0.79 -18.63 -8.57
N PHE A 64 -1.71 -18.04 -7.80
CA PHE A 64 -2.01 -16.62 -7.86
C PHE A 64 -0.95 -15.84 -7.09
N VAL A 65 -0.35 -14.86 -7.76
CA VAL A 65 0.63 -13.95 -7.20
C VAL A 65 0.08 -12.54 -7.26
N VAL A 66 0.19 -11.84 -6.15
CA VAL A 66 -0.25 -10.45 -5.99
C VAL A 66 0.91 -9.60 -5.53
N ALA A 67 1.08 -8.44 -6.12
CA ALA A 67 1.98 -7.41 -5.60
C ALA A 67 1.24 -6.11 -5.40
N ASP A 68 1.51 -5.40 -4.29
CA ASP A 68 1.04 -4.04 -4.09
C ASP A 68 2.18 -3.03 -4.25
N ASP A 69 1.86 -1.92 -4.88
CA ASP A 69 2.64 -0.69 -4.75
C ASP A 69 1.73 0.42 -4.24
N SER A 70 2.20 1.14 -3.22
CA SER A 70 1.36 2.07 -2.51
C SER A 70 2.17 3.18 -1.86
N GLY A 71 1.59 4.36 -1.79
CA GLY A 71 2.25 5.53 -1.21
C GLY A 71 1.29 6.65 -0.89
N LEU A 72 1.87 7.69 -0.32
CA LEU A 72 1.22 8.96 -0.01
C LEU A 72 1.55 9.97 -1.11
N GLU A 73 0.54 10.63 -1.62
CA GLU A 73 0.67 11.77 -2.54
C GLU A 73 0.16 13.03 -1.85
N VAL A 74 0.96 14.11 -1.85
CA VAL A 74 0.62 15.39 -1.21
C VAL A 74 0.57 16.47 -2.28
N ASP A 75 -0.58 17.13 -2.43
CA ASP A 75 -0.83 18.07 -3.53
C ASP A 75 0.15 19.24 -3.52
N ALA A 76 0.40 19.83 -2.36
CA ALA A 76 1.33 20.94 -2.19
C ALA A 76 2.79 20.61 -2.53
N LEU A 77 3.14 19.32 -2.53
CA LEU A 77 4.47 18.82 -2.88
C LEU A 77 4.50 18.21 -4.28
N GLY A 78 3.53 18.57 -5.16
CA GLY A 78 3.45 18.08 -6.53
C GLY A 78 3.26 16.55 -6.62
N GLY A 79 2.59 15.96 -5.62
CA GLY A 79 2.38 14.51 -5.52
C GLY A 79 3.50 13.75 -4.80
N ALA A 80 4.57 14.43 -4.36
CA ALA A 80 5.57 13.77 -3.51
C ALA A 80 4.96 13.38 -2.15
N PRO A 81 5.43 12.30 -1.53
CA PRO A 81 6.50 11.36 -1.92
C PRO A 81 6.12 10.36 -3.04
N GLY A 82 4.84 10.11 -3.33
CA GLY A 82 4.40 9.25 -4.41
C GLY A 82 5.03 7.85 -4.36
N ILE A 83 5.54 7.35 -5.49
CA ILE A 83 6.22 6.05 -5.60
C ILE A 83 7.50 5.94 -4.75
N TYR A 84 8.02 7.06 -4.25
CA TYR A 84 9.18 7.10 -3.37
C TYR A 84 8.82 7.05 -1.88
N SER A 85 7.55 6.83 -1.52
CA SER A 85 7.05 6.86 -0.13
C SER A 85 7.88 5.99 0.83
N ALA A 86 8.25 4.79 0.42
CA ALA A 86 9.02 3.88 1.26
C ALA A 86 10.46 4.36 1.53
N ARG A 87 11.06 5.13 0.60
CA ARG A 87 12.46 5.59 0.62
C ARG A 87 12.61 7.11 0.60
N TYR A 88 11.57 7.86 0.97
CA TYR A 88 11.50 9.31 0.83
C TYR A 88 12.61 10.08 1.55
N ALA A 89 13.06 9.58 2.69
CA ALA A 89 14.21 10.15 3.43
C ALA A 89 15.49 9.32 3.28
N GLY A 90 15.53 8.40 2.30
CA GLY A 90 16.66 7.48 2.06
C GLY A 90 16.26 6.02 2.21
N ALA A 91 17.07 5.11 1.65
CA ALA A 91 16.74 3.68 1.58
C ALA A 91 16.56 3.02 2.96
N ASN A 92 17.31 3.46 3.97
CA ASN A 92 17.29 2.91 5.33
C ASN A 92 16.60 3.85 6.33
N ALA A 93 15.87 4.86 5.86
CA ALA A 93 15.21 5.82 6.73
C ALA A 93 14.07 5.18 7.54
N THR A 94 14.03 5.53 8.82
CA THR A 94 12.93 5.19 9.73
C THR A 94 11.64 5.89 9.31
N GLU A 95 10.51 5.42 9.82
CA GLU A 95 9.20 6.07 9.57
C GLU A 95 9.20 7.51 10.08
N ASN A 96 9.79 7.76 11.24
CA ASN A 96 9.89 9.12 11.81
C ASN A 96 10.72 10.06 10.93
N GLU A 97 11.82 9.59 10.35
CA GLU A 97 12.63 10.41 9.44
C GLU A 97 11.87 10.78 8.17
N LYS A 98 11.08 9.85 7.61
CA LYS A 98 10.22 10.11 6.45
C LYS A 98 9.11 11.12 6.78
N ILE A 99 8.44 10.95 7.92
CA ILE A 99 7.42 11.89 8.42
C ILE A 99 8.03 13.27 8.63
N ASN A 100 9.15 13.37 9.35
CA ASN A 100 9.80 14.64 9.65
C ASN A 100 10.28 15.36 8.39
N LYS A 101 10.74 14.63 7.37
CA LYS A 101 11.09 15.22 6.08
C LYS A 101 9.88 15.84 5.42
N LEU A 102 8.77 15.08 5.32
CA LEU A 102 7.54 15.52 4.69
C LEU A 102 6.98 16.78 5.38
N LEU A 103 6.89 16.77 6.71
CA LEU A 103 6.37 17.90 7.48
C LEU A 103 7.25 19.16 7.31
N ARG A 104 8.57 19.02 7.26
CA ARG A 104 9.50 20.14 7.00
C ARG A 104 9.31 20.73 5.60
N GLU A 105 9.14 19.88 4.57
CA GLU A 105 8.92 20.35 3.22
C GLU A 105 7.58 21.07 3.08
N LEU A 106 6.51 20.54 3.71
CA LEU A 106 5.23 21.23 3.77
C LEU A 106 5.31 22.60 4.46
N ALA A 107 6.06 22.70 5.55
CA ALA A 107 6.26 23.97 6.25
C ALA A 107 7.00 25.02 5.38
N GLN A 108 7.92 24.56 4.50
CA GLN A 108 8.65 25.44 3.59
C GLN A 108 7.77 25.99 2.44
N VAL A 109 6.76 25.27 2.03
CA VAL A 109 5.83 25.71 0.97
C VAL A 109 4.87 26.82 1.47
N GLY A 110 4.85 27.10 2.78
CA GLY A 110 4.05 28.19 3.36
C GLY A 110 2.54 27.95 3.32
N VAL A 111 2.14 26.76 3.63
CA VAL A 111 0.82 26.20 3.41
C VAL A 111 -0.21 26.66 4.42
N VAL A 112 -1.28 27.29 3.96
CA VAL A 112 -2.56 27.49 4.69
C VAL A 112 -3.43 26.22 4.55
N ASP A 113 -4.39 26.03 5.44
CA ASP A 113 -5.17 24.78 5.62
C ASP A 113 -5.63 24.03 4.36
N ASP A 114 -5.91 24.72 3.26
CA ASP A 114 -6.39 24.10 2.01
C ASP A 114 -5.31 23.37 1.21
N VAL A 115 -4.04 23.52 1.58
CA VAL A 115 -2.86 23.03 0.83
C VAL A 115 -2.29 21.73 1.42
N ARG A 116 -2.82 21.26 2.55
CA ARG A 116 -2.39 19.98 3.16
C ARG A 116 -3.17 18.78 2.64
N ARG A 117 -3.86 18.93 1.50
CA ARG A 117 -4.56 17.83 0.85
C ARG A 117 -3.57 16.76 0.43
N ALA A 118 -3.97 15.54 0.70
CA ALA A 118 -3.17 14.37 0.40
C ALA A 118 -4.09 13.18 0.11
N ARG A 119 -3.52 12.16 -0.52
CA ARG A 119 -4.19 10.87 -0.68
C ARG A 119 -3.22 9.74 -0.47
N PHE A 120 -3.70 8.65 0.13
CA PHE A 120 -3.05 7.37 -0.03
C PHE A 120 -3.59 6.67 -1.26
N ARG A 121 -2.68 6.12 -2.04
CA ARG A 121 -2.95 5.35 -3.24
C ARG A 121 -2.34 3.95 -3.13
N CYS A 122 -3.07 2.95 -3.58
CA CYS A 122 -2.60 1.58 -3.66
C CYS A 122 -3.00 1.00 -5.01
N VAL A 123 -2.04 0.46 -5.73
CA VAL A 123 -2.27 -0.38 -6.89
C VAL A 123 -1.84 -1.80 -6.56
N VAL A 124 -2.71 -2.75 -6.89
CA VAL A 124 -2.46 -4.18 -6.73
C VAL A 124 -2.52 -4.84 -8.10
N ALA A 125 -1.46 -5.56 -8.46
CA ALA A 125 -1.40 -6.37 -9.66
C ALA A 125 -1.58 -7.85 -9.32
N LEU A 126 -2.50 -8.54 -10.01
CA LEU A 126 -2.73 -9.98 -9.94
C LEU A 126 -2.08 -10.64 -11.15
N ALA A 127 -1.21 -11.62 -10.91
CA ALA A 127 -0.54 -12.38 -11.95
C ALA A 127 -0.59 -13.90 -11.68
N ARG A 128 -0.44 -14.69 -12.74
CA ARG A 128 -0.33 -16.14 -12.67
C ARG A 128 0.54 -16.65 -13.81
N ASN A 129 1.50 -17.54 -13.51
CA ASN A 129 2.38 -18.17 -14.49
C ASN A 129 3.10 -17.15 -15.42
N GLY A 130 3.56 -16.03 -14.88
CA GLY A 130 4.25 -14.97 -15.61
C GLY A 130 3.36 -14.05 -16.43
N ASN A 131 2.03 -14.18 -16.36
CA ASN A 131 1.07 -13.35 -17.07
C ASN A 131 0.30 -12.46 -16.10
N LEU A 132 0.16 -11.18 -16.43
CA LEU A 132 -0.71 -10.26 -15.72
C LEU A 132 -2.17 -10.59 -16.02
N LEU A 133 -2.98 -10.76 -15.01
CA LEU A 133 -4.41 -11.01 -15.15
C LEU A 133 -5.23 -9.73 -15.04
N GLU A 134 -4.95 -8.90 -14.03
CA GLU A 134 -5.68 -7.64 -13.79
C GLU A 134 -4.92 -6.75 -12.80
N THR A 135 -5.16 -5.44 -12.85
CA THR A 135 -4.73 -4.48 -11.83
C THR A 135 -5.93 -3.82 -11.16
N PHE A 136 -5.78 -3.49 -9.88
CA PHE A 136 -6.83 -2.88 -9.05
C PHE A 136 -6.24 -1.66 -8.37
N GLU A 137 -6.99 -0.58 -8.36
CA GLU A 137 -6.60 0.65 -7.69
C GLU A 137 -7.57 1.03 -6.58
N GLY A 138 -7.04 1.59 -5.51
CA GLY A 138 -7.82 2.18 -4.42
C GLY A 138 -7.15 3.45 -3.91
N ILE A 139 -7.99 4.45 -3.67
CA ILE A 139 -7.57 5.78 -3.18
C ILE A 139 -8.39 6.13 -1.95
N VAL A 140 -7.74 6.76 -0.97
CA VAL A 140 -8.39 7.45 0.14
C VAL A 140 -7.87 8.86 0.22
N GLU A 141 -8.76 9.82 0.06
CA GLU A 141 -8.47 11.25 0.20
C GLU A 141 -8.39 11.63 1.67
N GLY A 142 -7.64 12.68 1.97
CA GLY A 142 -7.48 13.18 3.31
C GLY A 142 -6.58 14.40 3.41
N THR A 143 -6.07 14.66 4.59
CA THR A 143 -5.19 15.80 4.88
C THR A 143 -4.05 15.40 5.78
N ILE A 144 -2.94 16.16 5.73
CA ILE A 144 -1.77 15.97 6.58
C ILE A 144 -1.86 16.87 7.81
N THR A 145 -1.61 16.32 8.99
CA THR A 145 -1.52 17.06 10.27
C THR A 145 -0.21 17.84 10.39
N ASP A 146 -0.15 18.77 11.34
CA ASP A 146 1.08 19.52 11.65
C ASP A 146 2.11 18.67 12.40
N GLU A 147 1.63 17.70 13.18
CA GLU A 147 2.44 16.81 14.00
C GLU A 147 1.89 15.39 13.99
N PRO A 148 2.69 14.37 14.25
CA PRO A 148 2.24 12.99 14.36
C PRO A 148 1.29 12.79 15.53
N ARG A 149 0.17 12.06 15.30
CA ARG A 149 -0.82 11.68 16.32
C ARG A 149 -1.11 10.18 16.22
N GLY A 150 -1.12 9.51 17.37
CA GLY A 150 -1.30 8.07 17.46
C GLY A 150 -0.04 7.27 17.13
N ASN A 151 -0.13 5.95 17.33
CA ASN A 151 0.99 5.02 17.14
C ASN A 151 0.56 3.71 16.46
N ARG A 152 -0.65 3.67 15.90
CA ARG A 152 -1.16 2.52 15.15
C ARG A 152 -0.77 2.61 13.68
N GLY A 153 -0.90 1.49 12.97
CA GLY A 153 -0.56 1.41 11.57
C GLY A 153 0.94 1.44 11.31
N PHE A 154 1.35 2.07 10.19
CA PHE A 154 2.74 2.21 9.77
C PHE A 154 2.90 3.34 8.74
N GLY A 155 4.15 3.69 8.45
CA GLY A 155 4.47 4.72 7.46
C GLY A 155 3.97 6.10 7.86
N TYR A 156 3.13 6.70 7.03
CA TYR A 156 2.58 8.03 7.23
C TYR A 156 1.23 8.05 7.96
N ASP A 157 0.76 6.92 8.47
CA ASP A 157 -0.51 6.83 9.20
C ASP A 157 -0.64 7.85 10.35
N PRO A 158 0.41 8.14 11.14
CA PRO A 158 0.31 9.12 12.24
C PRO A 158 0.06 10.57 11.81
N ILE A 159 0.25 10.90 10.54
CA ILE A 159 0.06 12.27 10.04
C ILE A 159 -1.07 12.40 9.01
N PHE A 160 -1.81 11.33 8.70
CA PHE A 160 -2.85 11.34 7.69
C PHE A 160 -4.24 11.20 8.32
N ILE A 161 -5.08 12.22 8.14
CA ILE A 161 -6.49 12.23 8.52
C ILE A 161 -7.31 11.86 7.27
N PRO A 162 -7.98 10.70 7.23
CA PRO A 162 -8.83 10.35 6.11
C PRO A 162 -10.08 11.25 6.05
N GLN A 163 -10.56 11.53 4.85
CA GLN A 163 -11.75 12.35 4.64
C GLN A 163 -12.95 11.80 5.42
N GLY A 164 -13.65 12.68 6.14
CA GLY A 164 -14.81 12.33 6.96
C GLY A 164 -14.45 11.92 8.40
N PHE A 165 -13.18 12.02 8.79
CA PHE A 165 -12.70 11.76 10.14
C PHE A 165 -11.95 12.98 10.71
N GLU A 166 -11.78 13.02 12.02
CA GLU A 166 -10.94 13.99 12.74
C GLU A 166 -9.65 13.34 13.28
N GLN A 167 -9.61 12.02 13.30
CA GLN A 167 -8.51 11.20 13.78
C GLN A 167 -7.62 10.77 12.63
N THR A 168 -6.31 10.68 12.89
CA THR A 168 -5.35 10.08 11.94
C THR A 168 -5.53 8.57 11.84
N PHE A 169 -5.00 7.95 10.78
CA PHE A 169 -4.90 6.48 10.74
C PHE A 169 -4.05 5.92 11.89
N GLY A 170 -3.13 6.72 12.45
CA GLY A 170 -2.37 6.36 13.65
C GLY A 170 -3.20 6.32 14.93
N GLU A 171 -4.33 7.02 14.97
CA GLU A 171 -5.26 7.06 16.10
C GLU A 171 -6.44 6.09 15.91
N LEU A 172 -6.88 5.87 14.68
CA LEU A 172 -8.03 5.01 14.36
C LEU A 172 -7.75 3.54 14.68
N PRO A 173 -8.77 2.77 15.11
CA PRO A 173 -8.68 1.33 15.23
C PRO A 173 -8.36 0.65 13.88
N ALA A 174 -7.63 -0.47 13.93
CA ALA A 174 -7.24 -1.22 12.73
C ALA A 174 -8.47 -1.65 11.90
N GLU A 175 -9.55 -2.04 12.56
CA GLU A 175 -10.81 -2.45 11.95
C GLU A 175 -11.43 -1.33 11.10
N VAL A 176 -11.34 -0.08 11.56
CA VAL A 176 -11.80 1.09 10.81
C VAL A 176 -10.90 1.31 9.60
N LYS A 177 -9.57 1.34 9.77
CA LYS A 177 -8.61 1.47 8.67
C LYS A 177 -8.80 0.37 7.63
N ASN A 178 -8.96 -0.89 8.06
CA ASN A 178 -9.20 -2.04 7.18
C ASN A 178 -10.58 -2.01 6.47
N THR A 179 -11.40 -1.01 6.79
CA THR A 179 -12.66 -0.76 6.10
C THR A 179 -12.56 0.35 5.07
N ILE A 180 -11.88 1.44 5.37
CA ILE A 180 -11.92 2.68 4.57
C ILE A 180 -10.67 2.95 3.75
N SER A 181 -9.53 2.31 4.06
CA SER A 181 -8.23 2.65 3.47
C SER A 181 -8.15 2.33 1.96
N HIS A 182 -7.18 2.96 1.30
CA HIS A 182 -6.78 2.68 -0.08
C HIS A 182 -6.58 1.17 -0.32
N ARG A 183 -5.81 0.51 0.56
CA ARG A 183 -5.56 -0.94 0.48
C ARG A 183 -6.83 -1.75 0.69
N ALA A 184 -7.68 -1.38 1.62
CA ALA A 184 -8.95 -2.07 1.85
C ALA A 184 -9.86 -2.04 0.61
N LYS A 185 -9.97 -0.89 -0.06
CA LYS A 185 -10.74 -0.73 -1.30
C LYS A 185 -10.19 -1.63 -2.42
N THR A 186 -8.87 -1.68 -2.57
CA THR A 186 -8.19 -2.47 -3.60
C THR A 186 -8.32 -3.96 -3.36
N ILE A 187 -8.04 -4.41 -2.12
CA ILE A 187 -8.03 -5.84 -1.76
C ILE A 187 -9.44 -6.45 -1.81
N ARG A 188 -10.49 -5.69 -1.51
CA ARG A 188 -11.86 -6.19 -1.68
C ARG A 188 -12.21 -6.45 -3.13
N ARG A 189 -11.76 -5.59 -4.07
CA ARG A 189 -11.95 -5.82 -5.51
C ARG A 189 -11.16 -7.04 -5.98
N LEU A 190 -9.93 -7.19 -5.53
CA LEU A 190 -9.11 -8.38 -5.78
C LEU A 190 -9.81 -9.65 -5.28
N ALA A 191 -10.36 -9.64 -4.06
CA ALA A 191 -11.03 -10.80 -3.48
C ALA A 191 -12.25 -11.25 -4.31
N LEU A 192 -13.03 -10.30 -4.82
CA LEU A 192 -14.14 -10.59 -5.72
C LEU A 192 -13.67 -11.27 -7.01
N LYS A 193 -12.59 -10.75 -7.61
CA LYS A 193 -12.00 -11.34 -8.82
C LYS A 193 -11.45 -12.75 -8.57
N LEU A 194 -10.74 -12.96 -7.48
CA LEU A 194 -10.18 -14.28 -7.14
C LEU A 194 -11.27 -15.33 -6.94
N ARG A 195 -12.41 -14.97 -6.35
CA ARG A 195 -13.56 -15.88 -6.23
C ARG A 195 -14.15 -16.25 -7.59
N GLN A 196 -14.19 -15.31 -8.55
CA GLN A 196 -14.65 -15.59 -9.92
C GLN A 196 -13.69 -16.47 -10.74
N LEU A 197 -12.40 -16.47 -10.40
CA LEU A 197 -11.39 -17.27 -11.09
C LEU A 197 -11.25 -18.69 -10.53
N GLN A 198 -11.93 -19.02 -9.43
CA GLN A 198 -12.05 -20.39 -8.94
C GLN A 198 -13.14 -21.08 -9.78
N PRO A 199 -12.87 -22.29 -10.32
CA PRO A 199 -13.97 -23.07 -10.89
C PRO A 199 -15.01 -23.35 -9.80
N ASP A 200 -16.28 -23.24 -10.16
CA ASP A 200 -17.35 -23.76 -9.31
C ASP A 200 -17.08 -25.26 -9.10
N ASP A 201 -16.96 -25.69 -7.82
CA ASP A 201 -16.80 -27.09 -7.43
C ASP A 201 -18.12 -27.87 -7.70
#